data_fd9b55ad5979629778c9b53de4c91bc8
#
_entry.id   fd9b55ad5979629778c9b53de4c91bc8
#
_cell.length_a   1.000
_cell.length_b   1.000
_cell.length_c   1.000
_cell.angle_alpha   90.00
_cell.angle_beta   90.00
_cell.angle_gamma   90.00
#
_symmetry.space_group_name_H-M   'P 1'
#
loop_
_entity.id
_entity.type
_entity.pdbx_description
1 polymer ?
#
loop_
_entity_poly.entity_id
_entity_poly.type
_entity_poly.pdbx_seq_one_letter_code
_entity_poly.pdbx_strand_id
1 'polypeptide(L)'
;MALGMIECYGFVTSVVVADKGLKTADVELVAIDKNKPANADKCEVPLVMVVKFEGNVAAVEMAVEAGKAEAEKRGMFIASRIIPRQEEQIEWLAHLNALGKSSTI
;
A
#
# COMPACT_ATOMS: atom_id res chain seq x y z
N MET A 1 -13.17 -5.25 8.38
CA MET A 1 -12.50 -3.98 8.09
C MET A 1 -12.21 -3.86 6.62
N ALA A 2 -12.19 -2.64 6.12
CA ALA A 2 -11.77 -2.39 4.75
C ALA A 2 -10.25 -2.50 4.64
N LEU A 3 -9.77 -2.94 3.49
CA LEU A 3 -8.35 -3.03 3.15
C LEU A 3 -8.09 -2.14 1.94
N GLY A 4 -7.14 -1.22 2.06
CA GLY A 4 -6.69 -0.39 0.95
C GLY A 4 -5.26 -0.75 0.59
N MET A 5 -4.98 -0.83 -0.70
CA MET A 5 -3.66 -1.19 -1.20
C MET A 5 -3.24 -0.19 -2.27
N ILE A 6 -1.99 0.26 -2.19
CA ILE A 6 -1.39 1.13 -3.20
C ILE A 6 -0.10 0.49 -3.65
N GLU A 7 -0.01 0.23 -4.94
CA GLU A 7 1.19 -0.31 -5.56
C GLU A 7 1.97 0.82 -6.22
N CYS A 8 3.25 0.92 -5.92
CA CYS A 8 4.10 1.99 -6.43
C CYS A 8 5.53 1.50 -6.63
N TYR A 9 6.32 2.26 -7.38
CA TYR A 9 7.72 1.96 -7.59
C TYR A 9 8.58 2.57 -6.48
N GLY A 10 9.50 1.78 -5.98
CA GLY A 10 10.54 2.25 -5.08
C GLY A 10 10.16 2.24 -3.60
N PHE A 11 11.13 1.90 -2.77
CA PHE A 11 10.90 1.80 -1.32
C PHE A 11 10.60 3.16 -0.69
N VAL A 12 11.40 4.18 -1.02
CA VAL A 12 11.21 5.52 -0.46
C VAL A 12 9.83 6.07 -0.82
N THR A 13 9.40 5.86 -2.07
CA THR A 13 8.07 6.26 -2.51
C THR A 13 7.00 5.60 -1.63
N SER A 14 7.15 4.32 -1.31
CA SER A 14 6.17 3.61 -0.49
C SER A 14 6.07 4.21 0.92
N VAL A 15 7.19 4.62 1.50
CA VAL A 15 7.20 5.24 2.83
C VAL A 15 6.49 6.59 2.80
N VAL A 16 6.76 7.39 1.77
CA VAL A 16 6.12 8.71 1.62
C VAL A 16 4.61 8.56 1.39
N VAL A 17 4.22 7.58 0.57
CA VAL A 17 2.80 7.25 0.33
C VAL A 17 2.11 6.83 1.62
N ALA A 18 2.76 5.95 2.40
CA ALA A 18 2.23 5.51 3.69
C ALA A 18 2.06 6.69 4.66
N ASP A 19 3.07 7.53 4.76
CA ASP A 19 3.04 8.72 5.61
C ASP A 19 1.87 9.62 5.23
N LYS A 20 1.69 9.86 3.94
CA LYS A 20 0.61 10.73 3.45
C LYS A 20 -0.76 10.17 3.79
N GLY A 21 -0.96 8.87 3.60
CA GLY A 21 -2.23 8.22 3.96
C GLY A 21 -2.53 8.34 5.45
N LEU A 22 -1.54 8.06 6.27
CA LEU A 22 -1.68 8.13 7.74
C LEU A 22 -1.96 9.54 8.23
N LYS A 23 -1.41 10.55 7.59
CA LYS A 23 -1.65 11.95 7.94
C LYS A 23 -3.01 12.47 7.48
N THR A 24 -3.62 11.80 6.52
CA THR A 24 -4.86 12.26 5.89
C THR A 24 -6.10 11.64 6.52
N ALA A 25 -6.02 10.39 6.98
CA ALA A 25 -7.19 9.66 7.47
C ALA A 25 -6.84 8.76 8.64
N ASP A 26 -7.86 8.40 9.41
CA ASP A 26 -7.71 7.52 10.57
C ASP A 26 -7.70 6.06 10.11
N VAL A 27 -6.55 5.63 9.63
CA VAL A 27 -6.30 4.26 9.19
C VAL A 27 -5.08 3.70 9.89
N GLU A 28 -4.96 2.38 9.87
CA GLU A 28 -3.79 1.68 10.35
C GLU A 28 -2.94 1.23 9.17
N LEU A 29 -1.65 1.48 9.23
CA LEU A 29 -0.70 0.91 8.28
C LEU A 29 -0.39 -0.52 8.73
N VAL A 30 -0.90 -1.50 8.00
CA VAL A 30 -0.75 -2.89 8.41
C VAL A 30 0.48 -3.55 7.83
N ALA A 31 0.91 -3.12 6.66
CA ALA A 31 2.12 -3.67 6.05
C ALA A 31 2.60 -2.81 4.89
N ILE A 32 3.90 -2.91 4.62
CA ILE A 32 4.50 -2.51 3.35
C ILE A 32 5.19 -3.76 2.83
N ASP A 33 4.73 -4.26 1.69
CA ASP A 33 5.26 -5.48 1.11
C ASP A 33 5.92 -5.16 -0.22
N LYS A 34 6.71 -6.08 -0.72
CA LYS A 34 7.37 -5.91 -2.02
C LYS A 34 6.85 -6.94 -3.01
N ASN A 35 6.85 -6.55 -4.28
CA ASN A 35 6.53 -7.42 -5.37
C ASN A 35 7.51 -7.14 -6.51
N LYS A 36 7.82 -8.15 -7.30
CA LYS A 36 8.71 -8.00 -8.44
C LYS A 36 7.87 -8.01 -9.72
N PRO A 37 7.95 -6.97 -10.56
CA PRO A 37 7.19 -6.98 -11.80
C PRO A 37 7.69 -8.09 -12.72
N ALA A 38 6.80 -8.63 -13.55
CA ALA A 38 7.12 -9.70 -14.48
C ALA A 38 8.21 -9.31 -15.48
N ASN A 39 8.30 -8.01 -15.78
CA ASN A 39 9.28 -7.46 -16.73
C ASN A 39 10.37 -6.65 -16.03
N ALA A 40 10.82 -7.10 -14.85
CA ALA A 40 11.77 -6.38 -14.02
C ALA A 40 13.03 -5.94 -14.78
N ASP A 41 13.52 -6.78 -15.69
CA ASP A 41 14.73 -6.48 -16.46
C ASP A 41 14.56 -5.31 -17.43
N LYS A 42 13.31 -4.96 -17.74
CA LYS A 42 12.97 -3.87 -18.67
C LYS A 42 12.42 -2.65 -17.94
N CYS A 43 12.29 -2.72 -16.63
CA CYS A 43 11.78 -1.61 -15.83
C CYS A 43 12.94 -0.73 -15.37
N GLU A 44 12.74 0.57 -15.48
CA GLU A 44 13.70 1.55 -14.98
C GLU A 44 13.85 1.46 -13.47
N VAL A 45 12.72 1.23 -12.77
CA VAL A 45 12.70 1.01 -11.32
C VAL A 45 12.02 -0.33 -11.07
N PRO A 46 12.80 -1.41 -10.92
CA PRO A 46 12.22 -2.77 -10.84
C PRO A 46 11.62 -3.12 -9.48
N LEU A 47 11.82 -2.31 -8.45
CA LEU A 47 11.29 -2.59 -7.12
C LEU A 47 9.87 -2.04 -6.98
N VAL A 48 8.91 -2.94 -6.90
CA VAL A 48 7.51 -2.62 -6.69
C VAL A 48 7.17 -2.84 -5.23
N MET A 49 6.53 -1.85 -4.62
CA MET A 49 6.11 -1.88 -3.22
C MET A 49 4.59 -1.80 -3.14
N VAL A 50 4.02 -2.44 -2.15
CA VAL A 50 2.58 -2.41 -1.87
C VAL A 50 2.38 -1.87 -0.46
N VAL A 51 1.70 -0.74 -0.36
CA VAL A 51 1.33 -0.12 0.92
C VAL A 51 -0.09 -0.58 1.26
N LYS A 52 -0.28 -1.09 2.47
CA LYS A 52 -1.55 -1.68 2.88
C LYS A 52 -2.10 -0.97 4.12
N PHE A 53 -3.32 -0.46 4.01
CA PHE A 53 -4.03 0.19 5.10
C PHE A 53 -5.29 -0.60 5.48
N GLU A 54 -5.63 -0.59 6.76
CA GLU A 54 -6.92 -1.08 7.24
C GLU A 54 -7.64 0.01 8.03
N GLY A 55 -8.97 -0.07 8.03
CA GLY A 55 -9.83 0.85 8.77
C GLY A 55 -11.26 0.76 8.28
N ASN A 56 -12.08 1.74 8.66
CA ASN A 56 -13.41 1.80 8.07
C ASN A 56 -13.29 2.24 6.60
N VAL A 57 -14.30 1.92 5.81
CA VAL A 57 -14.22 2.11 4.35
C VAL A 57 -13.99 3.57 3.96
N ALA A 58 -14.64 4.52 4.62
CA ALA A 58 -14.49 5.94 4.30
C ALA A 58 -13.05 6.42 4.57
N ALA A 59 -12.48 6.02 5.70
CA ALA A 59 -11.11 6.40 6.05
C ALA A 59 -10.11 5.75 5.09
N VAL A 60 -10.29 4.48 4.73
CA VAL A 60 -9.43 3.79 3.78
C VAL A 60 -9.49 4.45 2.40
N GLU A 61 -10.69 4.84 1.95
CA GLU A 61 -10.83 5.56 0.68
C GLU A 61 -10.04 6.86 0.69
N MET A 62 -10.12 7.63 1.78
CA MET A 62 -9.36 8.88 1.91
C MET A 62 -7.86 8.64 1.92
N ALA A 63 -7.39 7.65 2.66
CA ALA A 63 -5.97 7.33 2.74
C ALA A 63 -5.41 6.88 1.39
N VAL A 64 -6.15 6.02 0.70
CA VAL A 64 -5.73 5.50 -0.61
C VAL A 64 -5.71 6.63 -1.64
N GLU A 65 -6.72 7.50 -1.65
CA GLU A 65 -6.76 8.61 -2.61
C GLU A 65 -5.58 9.56 -2.38
N ALA A 66 -5.29 9.89 -1.12
CA ALA A 66 -4.17 10.77 -0.79
C ALA A 66 -2.82 10.13 -1.14
N GLY A 67 -2.64 8.86 -0.83
CA GLY A 67 -1.41 8.13 -1.16
C GLY A 67 -1.22 7.97 -2.66
N LYS A 68 -2.29 7.68 -3.37
CA LYS A 68 -2.27 7.58 -4.84
C LYS A 68 -1.83 8.90 -5.46
N ALA A 69 -2.42 10.01 -5.02
CA ALA A 69 -2.06 11.34 -5.53
C ALA A 69 -0.57 11.63 -5.29
N GLU A 70 -0.04 11.26 -4.14
CA GLU A 70 1.38 11.44 -3.83
C GLU A 70 2.27 10.61 -4.75
N ALA A 71 1.90 9.36 -5.03
CA ALA A 71 2.64 8.49 -5.94
C ALA A 71 2.58 9.01 -7.37
N GLU A 72 1.40 9.46 -7.82
CA GLU A 72 1.21 10.02 -9.17
C GLU A 72 2.05 11.28 -9.38
N LYS A 73 2.09 12.14 -8.38
CA LYS A 73 2.88 13.36 -8.40
C LYS A 73 4.37 13.07 -8.63
N ARG A 74 4.84 11.92 -8.17
CA ARG A 74 6.23 11.49 -8.34
C ARG A 74 6.47 10.63 -9.59
N GLY A 75 5.41 10.35 -10.36
CA GLY A 75 5.49 9.46 -11.51
C GLY A 75 5.75 8.00 -11.15
N MET A 76 5.39 7.59 -9.94
CA MET A 76 5.71 6.26 -9.40
C MET A 76 4.48 5.41 -9.07
N PHE A 77 3.29 5.87 -9.43
CA PHE A 77 2.05 5.12 -9.17
C PHE A 77 1.89 3.96 -10.15
N ILE A 78 1.46 2.81 -9.66
CA ILE A 78 1.16 1.64 -10.51
C ILE A 78 -0.34 1.34 -10.47
N ALA A 79 -0.88 1.03 -9.29
CA ALA A 79 -2.27 0.61 -9.14
C ALA A 79 -2.72 0.83 -7.70
N SER A 80 -4.03 0.89 -7.52
CA SER A 80 -4.61 0.89 -6.18
C SER A 80 -5.90 0.08 -6.18
N ARG A 81 -6.24 -0.46 -5.02
CA ARG A 81 -7.45 -1.24 -4.86
C ARG A 81 -7.96 -1.10 -3.44
N ILE A 82 -9.27 -1.05 -3.32
CA ILE A 82 -9.94 -1.04 -2.02
C ILE A 82 -10.86 -2.24 -1.96
N ILE A 83 -10.73 -3.02 -0.89
CA ILE A 83 -11.67 -4.10 -0.58
C ILE A 83 -12.48 -3.58 0.59
N PRO A 84 -13.77 -3.20 0.38
CA PRO A 84 -14.55 -2.56 1.44
C PRO A 84 -14.75 -3.42 2.67
N ARG A 85 -14.75 -4.73 2.48
CA ARG A 85 -14.88 -5.70 3.57
C ARG A 85 -14.10 -6.94 3.21
N GLN A 86 -12.89 -7.05 3.76
CA GLN A 86 -12.03 -8.19 3.43
C GLN A 86 -12.56 -9.48 4.07
N GLU A 87 -12.42 -10.56 3.32
CA GLU A 87 -12.77 -11.88 3.81
C GLU A 87 -11.75 -12.31 4.85
N GLU A 88 -12.22 -12.97 5.91
CA GLU A 88 -11.39 -13.35 7.04
C GLU A 88 -10.17 -14.18 6.66
N GLN A 89 -10.32 -15.05 5.67
CA GLN A 89 -9.25 -15.94 5.24
C GLN A 89 -8.09 -15.25 4.53
N ILE A 90 -8.25 -13.99 4.09
CA ILE A 90 -7.15 -13.25 3.46
C ILE A 90 -6.48 -12.24 4.40
N GLU A 91 -6.93 -12.11 5.63
CA GLU A 91 -6.36 -11.14 6.56
C GLU A 91 -4.86 -11.36 6.79
N TRP A 92 -4.44 -12.61 6.93
CA TRP A 92 -3.02 -12.92 7.12
C TRP A 92 -2.17 -12.46 5.94
N LEU A 93 -2.72 -12.56 4.73
CA LEU A 93 -2.02 -12.15 3.51
C LEU A 93 -1.88 -10.63 3.46
N ALA A 94 -2.91 -9.90 3.89
CA ALA A 94 -2.85 -8.44 3.97
C ALA A 94 -1.75 -7.99 4.94
N HIS A 95 -1.47 -8.76 5.97
CA HIS A 95 -0.50 -8.44 7.01
C HIS A 95 0.95 -8.88 6.70
N LEU A 96 1.19 -9.52 5.57
CA LEU A 96 2.55 -9.82 5.13
C LEU A 96 3.30 -8.53 4.82
N ASN A 97 4.56 -8.45 5.22
CA ASN A 97 5.38 -7.30 4.91
C ASN A 97 6.79 -7.70 4.49
N ALA A 98 7.45 -6.80 3.75
CA ALA A 98 8.76 -7.03 3.15
C ALA A 98 9.90 -7.14 4.16
N LEU A 99 9.67 -6.72 5.40
CA LEU A 99 10.69 -6.74 6.44
C LEU A 99 10.77 -8.10 7.15
N GLY A 100 9.92 -9.05 6.78
CA GLY A 100 9.89 -10.37 7.40
C GLY A 100 9.35 -10.37 8.81
N LYS A 101 8.71 -9.28 9.24
CA LYS A 101 8.14 -9.13 10.57
C LYS A 101 6.62 -9.17 10.50
N SER A 102 5.99 -9.51 11.62
CA SER A 102 4.55 -9.43 11.69
C SER A 102 4.10 -7.97 11.67
N SER A 103 2.85 -7.74 11.29
CA SER A 103 2.25 -6.41 11.26
C SER A 103 2.05 -5.79 12.65
N THR A 104 2.42 -6.49 13.69
CA THR A 104 2.32 -5.99 15.07
C THR A 104 3.54 -5.20 15.52
N ILE A 105 4.40 -4.90 14.60
CA ILE A 105 5.55 -4.04 14.89
C ILE A 105 5.09 -2.67 15.33
#